data_416f3b6fe2151ae062d0adcff47a3667
#
_entry.id   416f3b6fe2151ae062d0adcff47a3667
#
_cell.length_a   1.000
_cell.length_b   1.000
_cell.length_c   1.000
_cell.angle_alpha   90.00
_cell.angle_beta   90.00
_cell.angle_gamma   90.00
#
_symmetry.space_group_name_H-M   'P 1'
#
loop_
_entity.id
_entity.type
_entity.pdbx_description
1 polymer ?
#
loop_
_entity_poly.entity_id
_entity_poly.type
_entity_poly.pdbx_seq_one_letter_code
_entity_poly.pdbx_strand_id
1 'polypeptide(L)'
;MIEPLISLNIRGHRRDFEPGDVLAAEYQVDAIGDDQIQSVESSVLWYTEGKGDEDMAIHHFERRLPSDAEDGDLRVLHRFETTLPNTPLSYSGVIVKICWCVRVRVFLKGGQDIFFEQSFQLGSVASGRVYAS
;
A
#
# COMPACT_ATOMS: atom_id res chain seq x y z
N MET A 1 20.28 8.37 -15.93
CA MET A 1 20.00 7.67 -14.65
C MET A 1 18.77 6.84 -14.80
N ILE A 2 18.88 5.57 -14.49
CA ILE A 2 17.74 4.67 -14.54
C ILE A 2 17.04 4.70 -13.20
N GLU A 3 15.75 5.00 -13.21
CA GLU A 3 14.96 4.96 -11.98
C GLU A 3 14.62 3.51 -11.65
N PRO A 4 14.63 3.16 -10.35
CA PRO A 4 14.18 1.83 -9.94
C PRO A 4 12.72 1.61 -10.32
N LEU A 5 12.40 0.37 -10.65
CA LEU A 5 11.04 -0.04 -10.97
C LEU A 5 10.49 -0.84 -9.79
N ILE A 6 9.31 -0.46 -9.34
CA ILE A 6 8.60 -1.19 -8.31
C ILE A 6 7.42 -1.89 -8.97
N SER A 7 7.42 -3.21 -8.92
CA SER A 7 6.29 -4.02 -9.36
C SER A 7 5.50 -4.38 -8.12
N LEU A 8 4.25 -3.95 -8.07
CA LEU A 8 3.37 -4.23 -6.94
C LEU A 8 2.08 -4.84 -7.46
N ASN A 9 1.66 -5.92 -6.85
CA ASN A 9 0.50 -6.66 -7.31
C ASN A 9 -0.28 -7.20 -6.12
N ILE A 10 -1.58 -6.90 -6.10
CA ILE A 10 -2.49 -7.52 -5.15
C ILE A 10 -2.89 -8.86 -5.74
N ARG A 11 -2.78 -9.92 -4.96
CA ARG A 11 -3.00 -11.27 -5.41
C ARG A 11 -4.38 -11.44 -6.04
N GLY A 12 -4.41 -12.06 -7.23
CA GLY A 12 -5.63 -12.27 -7.98
C GLY A 12 -6.15 -11.01 -8.67
N HIS A 13 -5.36 -9.94 -8.71
CA HIS A 13 -5.75 -8.62 -9.24
C HIS A 13 -7.04 -8.11 -8.60
N ARG A 14 -7.25 -8.49 -7.36
CA ARG A 14 -8.45 -8.17 -6.62
C ARG A 14 -8.43 -6.71 -6.19
N ARG A 15 -9.56 -6.02 -6.38
CA ARG A 15 -9.70 -4.61 -6.04
C ARG A 15 -10.74 -4.33 -4.97
N ASP A 16 -11.61 -5.29 -4.72
CA ASP A 16 -12.71 -5.14 -3.78
C ASP A 16 -12.57 -6.15 -2.66
N PHE A 17 -12.64 -5.66 -1.44
CA PHE A 17 -12.48 -6.46 -0.24
C PHE A 17 -13.59 -6.13 0.74
N GLU A 18 -13.93 -7.12 1.57
CA GLU A 18 -14.84 -6.93 2.68
C GLU A 18 -14.06 -6.97 4.00
N PRO A 19 -14.59 -6.36 5.07
CA PRO A 19 -13.96 -6.47 6.38
C PRO A 19 -13.73 -7.94 6.76
N GLY A 20 -12.53 -8.21 7.28
CA GLY A 20 -12.14 -9.56 7.64
C GLY A 20 -11.50 -10.37 6.52
N ASP A 21 -11.56 -9.88 5.29
CA ASP A 21 -10.88 -10.55 4.18
C ASP A 21 -9.36 -10.44 4.35
N VAL A 22 -8.66 -11.45 3.83
CA VAL A 22 -7.20 -11.42 3.78
C VAL A 22 -6.77 -10.76 2.48
N LEU A 23 -5.96 -9.71 2.59
CA LEU A 23 -5.31 -9.08 1.45
C LEU A 23 -3.90 -9.64 1.38
N ALA A 24 -3.56 -10.24 0.24
CA ALA A 24 -2.22 -10.72 -0.04
C ALA A 24 -1.64 -9.89 -1.18
N ALA A 25 -0.40 -9.45 -1.02
CA ALA A 25 0.27 -8.65 -2.02
C ALA A 25 1.70 -9.14 -2.20
N GLU A 26 2.24 -8.85 -3.36
CA GLU A 26 3.63 -9.15 -3.65
C GLU A 26 4.26 -7.96 -4.37
N TYR A 27 5.54 -7.78 -4.14
CA TYR A 27 6.27 -6.71 -4.81
C TYR A 27 7.69 -7.14 -5.10
N GLN A 28 8.27 -6.46 -6.07
CA GLN A 28 9.66 -6.66 -6.46
C GLN A 28 10.24 -5.32 -6.90
N VAL A 29 11.51 -5.10 -6.56
CA VAL A 29 12.24 -3.90 -6.96
C VAL A 29 13.25 -4.30 -8.02
N ASP A 30 13.21 -3.62 -9.17
CA ASP A 30 14.08 -3.90 -10.31
C ASP A 30 14.81 -2.64 -10.77
N ALA A 31 15.70 -2.81 -11.73
CA ALA A 31 16.42 -1.74 -12.43
C ALA A 31 17.32 -0.91 -11.51
N ILE A 32 17.84 -1.53 -10.44
CA ILE A 32 18.75 -0.88 -9.51
C ILE A 32 19.71 -1.92 -8.93
N GLY A 33 20.92 -1.51 -8.58
CA GLY A 33 21.86 -2.39 -7.90
C GLY A 33 21.42 -2.67 -6.46
N ASP A 34 21.68 -3.88 -5.99
CA ASP A 34 21.32 -4.28 -4.62
C ASP A 34 22.00 -3.41 -3.57
N ASP A 35 23.20 -2.92 -3.86
CA ASP A 35 23.96 -2.06 -2.97
C ASP A 35 23.41 -0.64 -2.88
N GLN A 36 22.47 -0.27 -3.73
CA GLN A 36 21.84 1.05 -3.74
C GLN A 36 20.61 1.12 -2.86
N ILE A 37 20.07 0.00 -2.44
CA ILE A 37 18.84 -0.02 -1.63
C ILE A 37 19.19 -0.02 -0.16
N GLN A 38 18.71 0.99 0.55
CA GLN A 38 18.89 1.11 1.98
C GLN A 38 17.85 0.30 2.74
N SER A 39 16.60 0.43 2.35
CA SER A 39 15.48 -0.29 2.95
C SER A 39 14.27 -0.28 2.04
N VAL A 40 13.35 -1.20 2.30
CA VAL A 40 12.06 -1.26 1.61
C VAL A 40 10.96 -1.32 2.66
N GLU A 41 9.97 -0.45 2.54
CA GLU A 41 8.80 -0.45 3.42
C GLU A 41 7.56 -0.80 2.61
N SER A 42 6.76 -1.70 3.15
CA SER A 42 5.45 -2.00 2.59
C SER A 42 4.38 -1.71 3.64
N SER A 43 3.28 -1.15 3.21
CA SER A 43 2.20 -0.79 4.12
C SER A 43 0.85 -0.96 3.45
N VAL A 44 -0.15 -1.21 4.30
CA VAL A 44 -1.55 -1.17 3.93
C VAL A 44 -2.14 -0.07 4.79
N LEU A 45 -2.70 0.94 4.15
CA LEU A 45 -3.10 2.17 4.83
C LEU A 45 -4.35 2.76 4.21
N TRP A 46 -4.98 3.66 4.96
CA TRP A 46 -6.04 4.50 4.42
C TRP A 46 -5.68 5.96 4.64
N TYR A 47 -6.26 6.80 3.81
CA TYR A 47 -6.10 8.24 3.91
C TYR A 47 -7.36 8.93 3.40
N THR A 48 -7.53 10.19 3.78
CA THR A 48 -8.65 10.99 3.33
C THR A 48 -8.23 11.93 2.21
N GLU A 49 -9.14 12.15 1.27
CA GLU A 49 -9.00 13.17 0.24
C GLU A 49 -10.21 14.07 0.29
N GLY A 50 -10.00 15.35 0.07
CA GLY A 50 -11.10 16.31 -0.02
C GLY A 50 -10.83 17.55 0.79
N LYS A 51 -11.93 18.21 1.19
CA LYS A 51 -11.87 19.42 1.99
C LYS A 51 -11.84 19.08 3.47
N GLY A 52 -11.11 19.87 4.24
CA GLY A 52 -10.98 19.68 5.66
C GLY A 52 -9.63 19.12 6.03
N ASP A 53 -9.51 18.65 7.26
CA ASP A 53 -8.26 18.11 7.77
C ASP A 53 -7.96 16.77 7.11
N GLU A 54 -6.72 16.61 6.70
CA GLU A 54 -6.25 15.33 6.18
C GLU A 54 -6.04 14.36 7.33
N ASP A 55 -6.41 13.11 7.10
CA ASP A 55 -6.22 12.05 8.06
C ASP A 55 -5.65 10.83 7.35
N MET A 56 -4.93 10.02 8.12
CA MET A 56 -4.31 8.82 7.58
C MET A 56 -3.95 7.89 8.72
N ALA A 57 -4.07 6.59 8.48
CA ALA A 57 -3.61 5.60 9.44
C ALA A 57 -3.08 4.37 8.72
N ILE A 58 -2.05 3.79 9.30
CA ILE A 58 -1.40 2.59 8.77
C ILE A 58 -1.98 1.38 9.50
N HIS A 59 -2.54 0.45 8.72
CA HIS A 59 -3.08 -0.79 9.25
C HIS A 59 -2.01 -1.88 9.36
N HIS A 60 -1.15 -1.99 8.34
CA HIS A 60 -0.09 -2.99 8.29
C HIS A 60 1.18 -2.31 7.81
N PHE A 61 2.30 -2.63 8.46
CA PHE A 61 3.59 -2.04 8.13
C PHE A 61 4.69 -3.08 8.28
N GLU A 62 5.56 -3.13 7.28
CA GLU A 62 6.73 -3.99 7.32
C GLU A 62 7.91 -3.23 6.72
N ARG A 63 9.03 -3.20 7.46
CA ARG A 63 10.28 -2.65 6.96
C ARG A 63 11.29 -3.76 6.80
N ARG A 64 11.94 -3.79 5.66
CA ARG A 64 12.99 -4.76 5.39
C ARG A 64 14.30 -4.04 5.14
N LEU A 65 15.35 -4.51 5.81
CA LEU A 65 16.73 -4.06 5.65
C LEU A 65 17.49 -5.14 4.89
N PRO A 66 18.65 -4.81 4.28
CA PRO A 66 19.45 -5.84 3.62
C PRO A 66 19.77 -7.03 4.51
N SER A 67 19.92 -6.81 5.82
CA SER A 67 20.16 -7.89 6.78
C SER A 67 18.98 -8.87 6.92
N ASP A 68 17.81 -8.49 6.47
CA ASP A 68 16.62 -9.35 6.52
C ASP A 68 16.54 -10.28 5.30
N ALA A 69 17.31 -10.02 4.27
CA ALA A 69 17.36 -10.84 3.06
C ALA A 69 18.52 -11.83 3.15
N GLU A 70 18.32 -13.02 2.63
CA GLU A 70 19.30 -14.10 2.73
C GLU A 70 20.68 -13.70 2.19
N ASP A 71 20.70 -13.01 1.05
CA ASP A 71 21.93 -12.55 0.40
C ASP A 71 22.13 -11.04 0.53
N GLY A 72 21.36 -10.37 1.40
CA GLY A 72 21.38 -8.92 1.49
C GLY A 72 20.69 -8.23 0.32
N ASP A 73 20.06 -8.97 -0.55
CA ASP A 73 19.45 -8.45 -1.77
C ASP A 73 17.95 -8.29 -1.61
N LEU A 74 17.50 -7.04 -1.50
CA LEU A 74 16.09 -6.70 -1.32
C LEU A 74 15.31 -6.67 -2.64
N ARG A 75 15.94 -7.00 -3.77
CA ARG A 75 15.28 -7.00 -5.07
C ARG A 75 14.45 -8.26 -5.32
N VAL A 76 14.56 -9.25 -4.44
CA VAL A 76 13.83 -10.50 -4.57
C VAL A 76 12.34 -10.27 -4.34
N LEU A 77 11.51 -10.99 -5.08
CA LEU A 77 10.06 -10.94 -4.91
C LEU A 77 9.71 -11.23 -3.45
N HIS A 78 8.95 -10.35 -2.85
CA HIS A 78 8.51 -10.46 -1.46
C HIS A 78 7.00 -10.43 -1.40
N ARG A 79 6.44 -11.28 -0.54
CA ARG A 79 5.00 -11.40 -0.34
C ARG A 79 4.66 -11.10 1.10
N PHE A 80 3.51 -10.47 1.28
CA PHE A 80 2.95 -10.29 2.62
C PHE A 80 1.45 -10.38 2.55
N GLU A 81 0.83 -10.63 3.68
CA GLU A 81 -0.62 -10.64 3.77
C GLU A 81 -1.06 -10.05 5.10
N THR A 82 -2.27 -9.53 5.11
CA THR A 82 -2.86 -8.96 6.31
C THR A 82 -4.37 -9.16 6.26
N THR A 83 -4.98 -9.32 7.43
CA THR A 83 -6.43 -9.38 7.55
C THR A 83 -6.95 -7.96 7.67
N LEU A 84 -7.87 -7.58 6.80
CA LEU A 84 -8.38 -6.22 6.76
C LEU A 84 -9.32 -5.95 7.94
N PRO A 85 -9.29 -4.70 8.46
CA PRO A 85 -10.09 -4.34 9.61
C PRO A 85 -11.55 -4.09 9.25
N ASN A 86 -12.37 -3.85 10.26
CA ASN A 86 -13.79 -3.55 10.08
C ASN A 86 -14.02 -2.09 9.70
N THR A 87 -13.08 -1.21 9.99
CA THR A 87 -13.22 0.22 9.76
C THR A 87 -11.85 0.88 9.53
N PRO A 88 -11.81 2.02 8.83
CA PRO A 88 -12.94 2.64 8.14
C PRO A 88 -13.22 1.96 6.82
N LEU A 89 -14.47 1.94 6.40
CA LEU A 89 -14.79 1.47 5.06
C LEU A 89 -14.40 2.53 4.03
N SER A 90 -14.15 2.08 2.81
CA SER A 90 -13.93 3.01 1.70
C SER A 90 -15.18 3.87 1.54
N TYR A 91 -14.99 5.13 1.26
CA TYR A 91 -16.09 6.09 1.17
C TYR A 91 -15.80 7.08 0.04
N SER A 92 -16.81 7.33 -0.77
CA SER A 92 -16.71 8.32 -1.85
C SER A 92 -17.81 9.36 -1.67
N GLY A 93 -17.52 10.37 -0.86
CA GLY A 93 -18.43 11.46 -0.61
C GLY A 93 -18.15 12.67 -1.48
N VAL A 94 -19.03 13.65 -1.39
CA VAL A 94 -18.86 14.91 -2.13
C VAL A 94 -17.74 15.75 -1.53
N ILE A 95 -17.62 15.73 -0.21
CA ILE A 95 -16.66 16.58 0.51
C ILE A 95 -15.38 15.80 0.82
N VAL A 96 -15.52 14.53 1.19
CA VAL A 96 -14.39 13.71 1.62
C VAL A 96 -14.51 12.32 1.05
N LYS A 97 -13.34 11.73 0.75
CA LYS A 97 -13.23 10.33 0.38
C LYS A 97 -12.31 9.64 1.37
N ILE A 98 -12.59 8.38 1.65
CA ILE A 98 -11.69 7.51 2.41
C ILE A 98 -11.13 6.49 1.43
N CYS A 99 -9.81 6.51 1.26
CA CYS A 99 -9.12 5.72 0.26
C CYS A 99 -8.19 4.72 0.92
N TRP A 100 -8.26 3.47 0.51
CA TRP A 100 -7.33 2.43 0.95
C TRP A 100 -6.33 2.11 -0.14
N CYS A 101 -5.10 1.85 0.25
CA CYS A 101 -4.07 1.42 -0.71
C CYS A 101 -3.01 0.54 -0.06
N VAL A 102 -2.33 -0.19 -0.92
CA VAL A 102 -1.07 -0.85 -0.59
C VAL A 102 0.03 0.05 -1.13
N ARG A 103 1.02 0.35 -0.31
CA ARG A 103 2.15 1.21 -0.70
C ARG A 103 3.46 0.48 -0.49
N VAL A 104 4.34 0.55 -1.47
CA VAL A 104 5.72 0.09 -1.33
C VAL A 104 6.62 1.28 -1.54
N ARG A 105 7.51 1.53 -0.59
CA ARG A 105 8.46 2.63 -0.64
C ARG A 105 9.87 2.07 -0.55
N VAL A 106 10.73 2.49 -1.47
CA VAL A 106 12.12 2.07 -1.52
C VAL A 106 12.98 3.27 -1.16
N PHE A 107 13.79 3.10 -0.13
CA PHE A 107 14.76 4.12 0.30
C PHE A 107 16.11 3.78 -0.28
N LEU A 108 16.69 4.75 -0.97
CA LEU A 108 17.96 4.58 -1.65
C LEU A 108 19.08 5.19 -0.83
N LYS A 109 20.26 4.61 -0.94
CA LYS A 109 21.46 5.25 -0.40
C LYS A 109 21.67 6.56 -1.13
N GLY A 110 21.93 7.61 -0.37
CA GLY A 110 21.99 8.97 -0.92
C GLY A 110 20.78 9.82 -0.59
N GLY A 111 19.78 9.25 0.09
CA GLY A 111 18.68 10.02 0.65
C GLY A 111 17.43 10.13 -0.21
N GLN A 112 17.43 9.57 -1.40
CA GLN A 112 16.22 9.55 -2.24
C GLN A 112 15.32 8.38 -1.87
N ASP A 113 14.02 8.58 -2.07
CA ASP A 113 13.06 7.49 -1.96
C ASP A 113 12.09 7.56 -3.13
N ILE A 114 11.58 6.40 -3.48
CA ILE A 114 10.54 6.25 -4.50
C ILE A 114 9.44 5.37 -3.93
N PHE A 115 8.23 5.54 -4.42
CA PHE A 115 7.14 4.69 -3.96
C PHE A 115 6.16 4.39 -5.10
N PHE A 116 5.40 3.33 -4.91
CA PHE A 116 4.30 2.95 -5.78
C PHE A 116 3.12 2.53 -4.91
N GLU A 117 1.93 2.89 -5.35
CA GLU A 117 0.69 2.59 -4.63
C GLU A 117 -0.29 1.86 -5.54
N GLN A 118 -0.99 0.91 -4.95
CA GLN A 118 -2.11 0.24 -5.59
C GLN A 118 -3.33 0.41 -4.71
N SER A 119 -4.33 1.11 -5.23
CA SER A 119 -5.57 1.33 -4.49
C SER A 119 -6.46 0.10 -4.49
N PHE A 120 -7.27 -0.02 -3.45
CA PHE A 120 -8.31 -1.04 -3.37
C PHE A 120 -9.50 -0.47 -2.59
N GLN A 121 -10.58 -1.21 -2.57
CA GLN A 121 -11.81 -0.80 -1.90
C GLN A 121 -12.08 -1.75 -0.74
N LEU A 122 -12.32 -1.18 0.44
CA LEU A 122 -12.71 -1.96 1.61
C LEU A 122 -14.18 -1.68 1.90
N GLY A 123 -15.07 -2.61 1.52
CA GLY A 123 -16.49 -2.38 1.57
C GLY A 123 -16.87 -1.16 0.74
N SER A 124 -18.07 -0.70 0.85
CA SER A 124 -18.44 0.58 0.27
C SER A 124 -19.62 1.19 1.02
N VAL A 125 -19.49 2.49 1.27
CA VAL A 125 -20.59 3.27 1.85
C VAL A 125 -21.05 4.22 0.78
N ALA A 126 -22.32 4.17 0.45
CA ALA A 126 -22.87 5.03 -0.57
C ALA A 126 -22.84 6.48 -0.08
N SER A 127 -22.23 7.36 -0.90
CA SER A 127 -22.10 8.75 -0.55
C SER A 127 -23.41 9.50 -0.72
N GLY A 128 -23.79 10.25 0.31
CA GLY A 128 -24.92 11.18 0.23
C GLY A 128 -26.24 10.59 -0.20
N ARG A 129 -26.33 9.28 -0.27
CA ARG A 129 -27.57 8.64 -0.67
C ARG A 129 -28.41 8.36 0.57
N VAL A 130 -29.58 8.94 0.58
CA VAL A 130 -30.56 8.59 1.58
C VAL A 130 -31.35 7.42 1.04
N TYR A 131 -31.31 6.31 1.75
CA TYR A 131 -32.14 5.19 1.38
C TYR A 131 -33.53 5.46 1.92
N ALA A 132 -34.47 5.50 1.01
CA ALA A 132 -35.85 5.49 1.44
C ALA A 132 -36.09 4.15 2.11
N SER A 133 -36.18 4.23 3.38
CA SER A 133 -36.52 3.06 4.17
C SER A 133 -38.01 2.86 4.18
#